data_9b14b67215887ec822014aef1c5d83b9
#
_entry.id   9b14b67215887ec822014aef1c5d83b9
#
_cell.length_a   1.000
_cell.length_b   1.000
_cell.length_c   1.000
_cell.angle_alpha   90.00
_cell.angle_beta   90.00
_cell.angle_gamma   90.00
#
_symmetry.space_group_name_H-M   'P 1'
#
loop_
_entity.id
_entity.type
_entity.pdbx_description
1 polymer ?
#
loop_
_entity_poly.entity_id
_entity_poly.type
_entity_poly.pdbx_seq_one_letter_code
_entity_poly.pdbx_strand_id
1 'polypeptide(L)'
;KNIQAKKSKNISCEKVNSFLGGGIYDHFIPSAIETIVSRPEFLTAYTPYQAEVSQGTLQYIFEYQTMICELTGREIANAGMYDGASAIAEAILMAVRKNHLTKAILPATLNPNYVKVVKAYTEGNGIELLIAPEKDGLTDLSALENMLNDTIGSVIIQTPNFYGNIEDAKAFDTIVHKNPNCLLIACVDPISLAIFMPPAEYNADIAVGEGQVFGNNMYFGGPLFGFFATRPEMARLMPGRIVGGTIDKDGNKAYVLTLQAREQHIRRAKATSNICSNESLCTLSAVVYLCL
;
A
#
# COMPACT_ATOMS: atom_id res chain seq x y z
N LYS A 1 28.48 19.94 22.73
CA LYS A 1 29.29 18.76 23.12
C LYS A 1 28.40 17.52 23.43
N ASN A 2 27.27 17.67 24.13
CA ASN A 2 26.44 16.53 24.55
C ASN A 2 25.70 15.85 23.37
N ILE A 3 25.24 16.62 22.37
CA ILE A 3 24.54 16.09 21.18
C ILE A 3 25.54 15.33 20.30
N GLN A 4 26.74 15.85 20.13
CA GLN A 4 27.77 15.22 19.31
C GLN A 4 28.25 13.88 19.92
N ALA A 5 28.36 13.82 21.26
CA ALA A 5 28.69 12.60 22.00
C ALA A 5 27.55 11.56 21.93
N LYS A 6 26.28 11.96 21.79
CA LYS A 6 25.15 11.07 21.54
C LYS A 6 25.16 10.58 20.10
N LYS A 7 25.39 11.49 19.13
CA LYS A 7 25.50 11.13 17.70
C LYS A 7 26.58 10.07 17.45
N SER A 8 27.75 10.19 18.12
CA SER A 8 28.86 9.24 17.94
C SER A 8 28.58 7.83 18.44
N LYS A 9 27.49 7.62 19.21
CA LYS A 9 27.04 6.31 19.67
C LYS A 9 26.13 5.59 18.68
N ASN A 10 25.60 6.32 17.69
CA ASN A 10 24.76 5.70 16.66
C ASN A 10 25.61 4.85 15.72
N ILE A 11 25.07 3.70 15.38
CA ILE A 11 25.64 2.81 14.36
C ILE A 11 24.76 2.94 13.12
N SER A 12 25.36 3.34 12.00
CA SER A 12 24.67 3.48 10.71
C SER A 12 24.85 2.24 9.85
N CYS A 13 23.92 2.00 8.93
CA CYS A 13 24.00 0.92 7.94
C CYS A 13 25.23 1.04 7.02
N GLU A 14 25.85 2.21 6.92
CA GLU A 14 27.15 2.38 6.25
C GLU A 14 28.29 1.62 6.91
N LYS A 15 28.16 1.31 8.19
CA LYS A 15 29.21 0.69 9.02
C LYS A 15 28.95 -0.78 9.31
N VAL A 16 27.71 -1.19 9.27
CA VAL A 16 27.28 -2.57 9.60
C VAL A 16 26.12 -3.01 8.73
N ASN A 17 26.07 -4.29 8.43
CA ASN A 17 24.88 -4.90 7.82
C ASN A 17 23.80 -5.04 8.89
N SER A 18 22.64 -4.44 8.67
CA SER A 18 21.50 -4.55 9.58
C SER A 18 20.61 -5.74 9.19
N PHE A 19 20.31 -6.58 10.17
CA PHE A 19 19.36 -7.68 10.05
C PHE A 19 18.10 -7.45 10.91
N LEU A 20 17.85 -6.22 11.35
CA LEU A 20 16.68 -5.91 12.17
C LEU A 20 15.38 -6.11 11.41
N GLY A 21 15.34 -5.79 10.12
CA GLY A 21 14.19 -6.04 9.24
C GLY A 21 12.90 -5.41 9.73
N GLY A 22 11.83 -6.18 9.66
CA GLY A 22 10.52 -5.75 10.18
C GLY A 22 9.66 -4.95 9.19
N GLY A 23 9.98 -4.99 7.89
CA GLY A 23 9.23 -4.33 6.82
C GLY A 23 9.81 -2.99 6.36
N ILE A 24 10.96 -2.58 6.92
CA ILE A 24 11.70 -1.38 6.53
C ILE A 24 13.14 -1.81 6.30
N TYR A 25 13.62 -1.62 5.07
CA TYR A 25 14.92 -2.17 4.66
C TYR A 25 15.79 -1.09 4.03
N ASP A 26 17.11 -1.28 4.14
CA ASP A 26 18.10 -0.46 3.45
C ASP A 26 18.13 -0.84 1.96
N HIS A 27 18.06 0.17 1.11
CA HIS A 27 18.08 0.03 -0.35
C HIS A 27 19.01 1.07 -0.96
N PHE A 28 19.50 0.80 -2.16
CA PHE A 28 20.21 1.82 -2.93
C PHE A 28 19.25 2.96 -3.27
N ILE A 29 19.66 4.19 -2.95
CA ILE A 29 18.88 5.40 -3.22
C ILE A 29 19.68 6.27 -4.20
N PRO A 30 19.22 6.44 -5.45
CA PRO A 30 19.86 7.34 -6.40
C PRO A 30 19.94 8.78 -5.90
N SER A 31 21.09 9.44 -6.07
CA SER A 31 21.32 10.81 -5.60
C SER A 31 20.39 11.86 -6.22
N ALA A 32 19.83 11.58 -7.39
CA ALA A 32 18.85 12.43 -8.05
C ALA A 32 17.59 12.64 -7.22
N ILE A 33 17.18 11.65 -6.41
CA ILE A 33 15.98 11.71 -5.57
C ILE A 33 16.06 12.87 -4.60
N GLU A 34 17.12 12.95 -3.80
CA GLU A 34 17.28 14.02 -2.81
C GLU A 34 17.26 15.40 -3.49
N THR A 35 17.92 15.54 -4.64
CA THR A 35 17.93 16.78 -5.41
C THR A 35 16.55 17.23 -5.85
N ILE A 36 15.68 16.29 -6.23
CA ILE A 36 14.32 16.61 -6.70
C ILE A 36 13.37 16.85 -5.53
N VAL A 37 13.34 15.95 -4.55
CA VAL A 37 12.37 16.07 -3.43
C VAL A 37 12.67 17.25 -2.49
N SER A 38 13.90 17.74 -2.45
CA SER A 38 14.28 18.92 -1.66
C SER A 38 13.91 20.26 -2.32
N ARG A 39 13.41 20.26 -3.54
CA ARG A 39 12.99 21.49 -4.22
C ARG A 39 11.79 22.11 -3.51
N PRO A 40 11.81 23.44 -3.25
CA PRO A 40 10.72 24.11 -2.54
C PRO A 40 9.34 23.91 -3.14
N GLU A 41 9.26 23.79 -4.47
CA GLU A 41 8.00 23.59 -5.19
C GLU A 41 7.27 22.32 -4.80
N PHE A 42 8.01 21.26 -4.43
CA PHE A 42 7.46 20.00 -3.97
C PHE A 42 7.43 19.92 -2.43
N LEU A 43 8.52 20.34 -1.76
CA LEU A 43 8.69 20.22 -0.32
C LEU A 43 7.62 20.99 0.47
N THR A 44 7.16 22.12 -0.05
CA THR A 44 6.14 22.96 0.59
C THR A 44 4.74 22.75 0.01
N ALA A 45 4.59 21.88 -0.99
CA ALA A 45 3.29 21.57 -1.58
C ALA A 45 2.37 20.88 -0.56
N TYR A 46 1.11 21.28 -0.57
CA TYR A 46 0.05 20.62 0.17
C TYR A 46 -0.84 19.80 -0.79
N THR A 47 -1.97 19.31 -0.32
CA THR A 47 -2.91 18.58 -1.18
C THR A 47 -3.33 19.43 -2.39
N PRO A 48 -3.24 18.90 -3.63
CA PRO A 48 -3.48 19.65 -4.86
C PRO A 48 -4.97 19.83 -5.16
N TYR A 49 -5.70 20.52 -4.28
CA TYR A 49 -7.14 20.78 -4.47
C TYR A 49 -7.45 21.67 -5.67
N GLN A 50 -6.60 22.65 -5.95
CA GLN A 50 -6.74 23.59 -7.05
C GLN A 50 -5.93 23.12 -8.25
N ALA A 51 -6.59 22.46 -9.18
CA ALA A 51 -5.95 21.86 -10.36
C ALA A 51 -5.19 22.91 -11.18
N GLU A 52 -5.71 24.13 -11.28
CA GLU A 52 -5.16 25.23 -12.04
C GLU A 52 -3.76 25.71 -11.60
N VAL A 53 -3.38 25.46 -10.34
CA VAL A 53 -2.07 25.85 -9.80
C VAL A 53 -1.22 24.64 -9.38
N SER A 54 -1.72 23.42 -9.50
CA SER A 54 -1.10 22.21 -8.97
C SER A 54 -0.84 21.14 -10.03
N GLN A 55 -0.76 21.52 -11.31
CA GLN A 55 -0.64 20.56 -12.42
C GLN A 55 0.59 19.65 -12.27
N GLY A 56 1.75 20.18 -11.87
CA GLY A 56 2.95 19.38 -11.69
C GLY A 56 2.80 18.33 -10.56
N THR A 57 2.17 18.71 -9.45
CA THR A 57 1.87 17.79 -8.35
C THR A 57 0.87 16.72 -8.77
N LEU A 58 -0.19 17.09 -9.45
CA LEU A 58 -1.19 16.16 -9.97
C LEU A 58 -0.58 15.21 -11.01
N GLN A 59 0.30 15.72 -11.88
CA GLN A 59 0.95 14.92 -12.90
C GLN A 59 1.80 13.81 -12.27
N TYR A 60 2.73 14.12 -11.34
CA TYR A 60 3.56 13.06 -10.78
C TYR A 60 2.76 12.06 -9.95
N ILE A 61 1.67 12.47 -9.30
CA ILE A 61 0.76 11.53 -8.62
C ILE A 61 0.10 10.60 -9.64
N PHE A 62 -0.35 11.13 -10.78
CA PHE A 62 -0.91 10.30 -11.86
C PHE A 62 0.12 9.31 -12.41
N GLU A 63 1.36 9.76 -12.62
CA GLU A 63 2.47 8.90 -13.05
C GLU A 63 2.78 7.81 -12.01
N TYR A 64 2.82 8.16 -10.72
CA TYR A 64 2.94 7.20 -9.63
C TYR A 64 1.84 6.12 -9.68
N GLN A 65 0.58 6.54 -9.81
CA GLN A 65 -0.54 5.59 -9.92
C GLN A 65 -0.36 4.63 -11.10
N THR A 66 0.10 5.15 -12.23
CA THR A 66 0.39 4.34 -13.42
C THR A 66 1.48 3.31 -13.15
N MET A 67 2.59 3.73 -12.52
CA MET A 67 3.70 2.84 -12.18
C MET A 67 3.28 1.73 -11.21
N ILE A 68 2.47 2.04 -10.21
CA ILE A 68 1.91 1.03 -9.29
C ILE A 68 0.97 0.07 -10.03
N CYS A 69 0.17 0.56 -10.96
CA CYS A 69 -0.66 -0.30 -11.80
C CYS A 69 0.18 -1.27 -12.63
N GLU A 70 1.23 -0.78 -13.29
CA GLU A 70 2.14 -1.61 -14.09
C GLU A 70 2.85 -2.68 -13.24
N LEU A 71 3.37 -2.30 -12.06
CA LEU A 71 4.05 -3.24 -11.16
C LEU A 71 3.12 -4.33 -10.62
N THR A 72 1.89 -3.98 -10.28
CA THR A 72 0.94 -4.93 -9.65
C THR A 72 0.06 -5.66 -10.66
N GLY A 73 0.01 -5.18 -11.90
CA GLY A 73 -0.91 -5.63 -12.95
C GLY A 73 -2.36 -5.23 -12.68
N ARG A 74 -2.63 -4.39 -11.65
CA ARG A 74 -3.97 -3.87 -11.37
C ARG A 74 -4.21 -2.58 -12.16
N GLU A 75 -5.46 -2.27 -12.42
CA GLU A 75 -5.83 -1.24 -13.40
C GLU A 75 -6.04 0.14 -12.76
N ILE A 76 -6.23 0.21 -11.44
CA ILE A 76 -6.42 1.46 -10.71
C ILE A 76 -5.57 1.46 -9.44
N ALA A 77 -4.82 2.54 -9.22
CA ALA A 77 -4.12 2.82 -7.97
C ALA A 77 -4.53 4.19 -7.41
N ASN A 78 -4.38 4.36 -6.10
CA ASN A 78 -4.59 5.65 -5.44
C ASN A 78 -3.30 6.46 -5.35
N ALA A 79 -3.39 7.69 -4.81
CA ALA A 79 -2.26 8.61 -4.67
C ALA A 79 -1.28 8.23 -3.53
N GLY A 80 -1.40 7.06 -2.95
CA GLY A 80 -0.59 6.55 -1.84
C GLY A 80 -1.39 6.35 -0.54
N MET A 81 -0.79 5.62 0.37
CA MET A 81 -1.28 5.29 1.72
C MET A 81 -0.24 5.72 2.74
N TYR A 82 -0.57 5.70 4.04
CA TYR A 82 0.39 6.10 5.08
C TYR A 82 1.55 5.12 5.22
N ASP A 83 1.26 3.82 5.16
CA ASP A 83 2.23 2.73 5.16
C ASP A 83 1.59 1.42 4.66
N GLY A 84 2.38 0.37 4.55
CA GLY A 84 1.87 -0.94 4.13
C GLY A 84 0.86 -1.54 5.11
N ALA A 85 1.02 -1.30 6.41
CA ALA A 85 0.11 -1.82 7.43
C ALA A 85 -1.28 -1.18 7.36
N SER A 86 -1.34 0.15 7.25
CA SER A 86 -2.60 0.88 7.04
C SER A 86 -3.24 0.55 5.69
N ALA A 87 -2.43 0.26 4.66
CA ALA A 87 -2.94 -0.19 3.38
C ALA A 87 -3.69 -1.54 3.48
N ILE A 88 -3.15 -2.52 4.23
CA ILE A 88 -3.87 -3.78 4.52
C ILE A 88 -5.16 -3.52 5.30
N ALA A 89 -5.11 -2.69 6.34
CA ALA A 89 -6.27 -2.37 7.14
C ALA A 89 -7.39 -1.76 6.31
N GLU A 90 -7.07 -0.77 5.47
CA GLU A 90 -8.03 -0.14 4.56
C GLU A 90 -8.52 -1.10 3.46
N ALA A 91 -7.70 -2.07 3.03
CA ALA A 91 -8.13 -3.11 2.09
C ALA A 91 -9.19 -4.02 2.71
N ILE A 92 -9.05 -4.41 3.99
CA ILE A 92 -10.06 -5.16 4.73
C ILE A 92 -11.35 -4.32 4.87
N LEU A 93 -11.24 -3.04 5.26
CA LEU A 93 -12.39 -2.14 5.34
C LEU A 93 -13.09 -1.97 3.98
N MET A 94 -12.32 -1.94 2.89
CA MET A 94 -12.85 -1.89 1.54
C MET A 94 -13.57 -3.18 1.16
N ALA A 95 -13.05 -4.35 1.54
CA ALA A 95 -13.71 -5.64 1.34
C ALA A 95 -15.06 -5.67 2.05
N VAL A 96 -15.13 -5.22 3.31
CA VAL A 96 -16.39 -5.11 4.06
C VAL A 96 -17.39 -4.17 3.37
N ARG A 97 -16.93 -3.05 2.82
CA ARG A 97 -17.81 -2.15 2.03
C ARG A 97 -18.32 -2.80 0.75
N LYS A 98 -17.55 -3.70 0.15
CA LYS A 98 -17.91 -4.39 -1.10
C LYS A 98 -18.91 -5.51 -0.90
N ASN A 99 -18.68 -6.37 0.09
CA ASN A 99 -19.41 -7.63 0.26
C ASN A 99 -20.26 -7.71 1.54
N HIS A 100 -20.14 -6.73 2.45
CA HIS A 100 -20.83 -6.66 3.75
C HIS A 100 -20.50 -7.82 4.71
N LEU A 101 -19.39 -8.52 4.48
CA LEU A 101 -18.91 -9.59 5.35
C LEU A 101 -17.82 -9.04 6.29
N THR A 102 -17.98 -9.28 7.58
CA THR A 102 -17.15 -8.67 8.64
C THR A 102 -16.09 -9.60 9.22
N LYS A 103 -15.74 -10.67 8.50
CA LYS A 103 -14.66 -11.57 8.91
C LYS A 103 -13.54 -11.55 7.88
N ALA A 104 -12.30 -11.45 8.37
CA ALA A 104 -11.09 -11.51 7.56
C ALA A 104 -10.11 -12.54 8.10
N ILE A 105 -9.44 -13.27 7.22
CA ILE A 105 -8.39 -14.22 7.59
C ILE A 105 -7.02 -13.60 7.31
N LEU A 106 -6.16 -13.54 8.33
CA LEU A 106 -4.76 -13.14 8.24
C LEU A 106 -3.88 -14.38 8.37
N PRO A 107 -2.83 -14.56 7.57
CA PRO A 107 -1.89 -15.64 7.80
C PRO A 107 -1.02 -15.35 9.03
N ALA A 108 -0.66 -16.39 9.79
CA ALA A 108 0.29 -16.27 10.90
C ALA A 108 1.69 -15.84 10.43
N THR A 109 1.97 -15.98 9.14
CA THR A 109 3.20 -15.55 8.45
C THR A 109 3.21 -14.06 8.09
N LEU A 110 2.12 -13.31 8.35
CA LEU A 110 2.05 -11.87 8.15
C LEU A 110 2.94 -11.13 9.17
N ASN A 111 3.55 -10.03 8.74
CA ASN A 111 4.33 -9.17 9.62
C ASN A 111 3.54 -8.83 10.91
N PRO A 112 4.07 -9.18 12.11
CA PRO A 112 3.35 -9.00 13.37
C PRO A 112 3.04 -7.55 13.72
N ASN A 113 3.82 -6.59 13.21
CA ASN A 113 3.51 -5.17 13.38
C ASN A 113 2.32 -4.76 12.51
N TYR A 114 2.19 -5.32 11.31
CA TYR A 114 1.03 -5.11 10.46
C TYR A 114 -0.25 -5.65 11.12
N VAL A 115 -0.17 -6.84 11.71
CA VAL A 115 -1.28 -7.43 12.48
C VAL A 115 -1.78 -6.49 13.58
N LYS A 116 -0.85 -5.83 14.32
CA LYS A 116 -1.23 -4.86 15.38
C LYS A 116 -1.98 -3.65 14.82
N VAL A 117 -1.52 -3.09 13.70
CA VAL A 117 -2.19 -1.96 13.05
C VAL A 117 -3.56 -2.38 12.52
N VAL A 118 -3.64 -3.52 11.82
CA VAL A 118 -4.91 -4.07 11.33
C VAL A 118 -5.91 -4.24 12.48
N LYS A 119 -5.49 -4.81 13.63
CA LYS A 119 -6.34 -4.94 14.82
C LYS A 119 -6.87 -3.58 15.29
N ALA A 120 -6.01 -2.56 15.38
CA ALA A 120 -6.41 -1.22 15.81
C ALA A 120 -7.48 -0.61 14.90
N TYR A 121 -7.40 -0.85 13.58
CA TYR A 121 -8.39 -0.36 12.62
C TYR A 121 -9.71 -1.16 12.67
N THR A 122 -9.66 -2.45 12.97
CA THR A 122 -10.80 -3.34 12.82
C THR A 122 -11.63 -3.50 14.09
N GLU A 123 -11.03 -3.41 15.28
CA GLU A 123 -11.73 -3.55 16.57
C GLU A 123 -12.93 -2.62 16.70
N GLY A 124 -12.75 -1.33 16.40
CA GLY A 124 -13.83 -0.32 16.48
C GLY A 124 -14.91 -0.46 15.40
N ASN A 125 -14.66 -1.26 14.37
CA ASN A 125 -15.55 -1.48 13.24
C ASN A 125 -16.31 -2.82 13.28
N GLY A 126 -16.16 -3.59 14.36
CA GLY A 126 -16.84 -4.87 14.55
C GLY A 126 -16.39 -5.95 13.55
N ILE A 127 -15.12 -5.89 13.09
CA ILE A 127 -14.57 -6.86 12.17
C ILE A 127 -13.81 -7.93 12.96
N GLU A 128 -14.17 -9.18 12.75
CA GLU A 128 -13.53 -10.34 13.34
C GLU A 128 -12.30 -10.76 12.50
N LEU A 129 -11.14 -10.83 13.16
CA LEU A 129 -9.90 -11.30 12.55
C LEU A 129 -9.61 -12.74 12.96
N LEU A 130 -9.52 -13.61 11.99
CA LEU A 130 -9.12 -15.02 12.17
C LEU A 130 -7.67 -15.19 11.72
N ILE A 131 -6.93 -16.09 12.34
CA ILE A 131 -5.53 -16.36 12.01
C ILE A 131 -5.41 -17.74 11.40
N ALA A 132 -5.03 -17.81 10.12
CA ALA A 132 -4.64 -19.06 9.47
C ALA A 132 -3.28 -19.51 10.02
N PRO A 133 -3.13 -20.76 10.51
CA PRO A 133 -1.89 -21.21 11.11
C PRO A 133 -0.74 -21.30 10.09
N GLU A 134 0.46 -21.23 10.59
CA GLU A 134 1.71 -21.47 9.87
C GLU A 134 2.10 -22.95 9.95
N LYS A 135 2.74 -23.43 8.89
CA LYS A 135 3.38 -24.72 8.81
C LYS A 135 4.67 -24.60 7.98
N ASP A 136 5.79 -24.95 8.58
CA ASP A 136 7.11 -24.93 7.94
C ASP A 136 7.51 -23.56 7.37
N GLY A 137 7.10 -22.47 8.03
CA GLY A 137 7.37 -21.09 7.63
C GLY A 137 6.47 -20.56 6.52
N LEU A 138 5.44 -21.29 6.12
CA LEU A 138 4.42 -20.93 5.14
C LEU A 138 3.03 -21.01 5.78
N THR A 139 2.05 -20.42 5.12
CA THR A 139 0.65 -20.59 5.55
C THR A 139 0.19 -22.03 5.33
N ASP A 140 -0.41 -22.67 6.35
CA ASP A 140 -1.05 -23.98 6.18
C ASP A 140 -2.30 -23.86 5.30
N LEU A 141 -2.14 -24.18 4.02
CA LEU A 141 -3.21 -24.09 3.01
C LEU A 141 -4.40 -25.00 3.33
N SER A 142 -4.16 -26.17 3.94
CA SER A 142 -5.25 -27.08 4.32
C SER A 142 -6.08 -26.51 5.46
N ALA A 143 -5.41 -25.88 6.44
CA ALA A 143 -6.10 -25.18 7.52
C ALA A 143 -6.84 -23.95 7.00
N LEU A 144 -6.22 -23.16 6.11
CA LEU A 144 -6.86 -22.03 5.46
C LEU A 144 -8.14 -22.43 4.72
N GLU A 145 -8.09 -23.51 3.94
CA GLU A 145 -9.25 -24.03 3.21
C GLU A 145 -10.38 -24.44 4.15
N ASN A 146 -10.06 -25.09 5.26
CA ASN A 146 -11.03 -25.49 6.28
C ASN A 146 -11.65 -24.30 7.05
N MET A 147 -10.97 -23.15 7.11
CA MET A 147 -11.49 -21.93 7.73
C MET A 147 -12.45 -21.16 6.81
N LEU A 148 -12.38 -21.38 5.49
CA LEU A 148 -13.21 -20.68 4.53
C LEU A 148 -14.66 -21.14 4.59
N ASN A 149 -15.56 -20.16 4.61
CA ASN A 149 -17.01 -20.35 4.53
C ASN A 149 -17.67 -19.05 4.05
N ASP A 150 -18.97 -19.04 3.87
CA ASP A 150 -19.73 -17.91 3.31
C ASP A 150 -19.73 -16.64 4.18
N THR A 151 -19.19 -16.69 5.41
CA THR A 151 -19.08 -15.52 6.30
C THR A 151 -17.73 -14.80 6.19
N ILE A 152 -16.75 -15.36 5.47
CA ILE A 152 -15.42 -14.77 5.28
C ILE A 152 -15.45 -13.81 4.11
N GLY A 153 -15.14 -12.55 4.40
CA GLY A 153 -15.16 -11.45 3.40
C GLY A 153 -13.83 -11.20 2.72
N SER A 154 -12.71 -11.54 3.36
CA SER A 154 -11.38 -11.37 2.77
C SER A 154 -10.35 -12.29 3.39
N VAL A 155 -9.34 -12.63 2.58
CA VAL A 155 -8.13 -13.34 3.00
C VAL A 155 -6.92 -12.52 2.57
N ILE A 156 -5.94 -12.42 3.46
CA ILE A 156 -4.68 -11.73 3.19
C ILE A 156 -3.60 -12.76 2.86
N ILE A 157 -2.81 -12.49 1.84
CA ILE A 157 -1.53 -13.16 1.58
C ILE A 157 -0.41 -12.12 1.68
N GLN A 158 0.68 -12.44 2.35
CA GLN A 158 1.92 -11.66 2.27
C GLN A 158 2.98 -12.51 1.56
N THR A 159 3.52 -12.03 0.44
CA THR A 159 4.55 -12.75 -0.30
C THR A 159 5.55 -11.77 -0.93
N PRO A 160 6.86 -11.88 -0.64
CA PRO A 160 7.45 -12.73 0.39
C PRO A 160 6.84 -12.50 1.78
N ASN A 161 6.68 -13.54 2.58
CA ASN A 161 6.10 -13.43 3.91
C ASN A 161 7.11 -12.89 4.95
N PHE A 162 6.70 -12.73 6.21
CA PHE A 162 7.56 -12.15 7.25
C PHE A 162 8.85 -12.95 7.50
N TYR A 163 8.86 -14.24 7.22
CA TYR A 163 10.03 -15.10 7.34
C TYR A 163 10.92 -15.09 6.08
N GLY A 164 10.53 -14.38 5.03
CA GLY A 164 11.21 -14.33 3.73
C GLY A 164 10.87 -15.48 2.79
N ASN A 165 9.90 -16.31 3.14
CA ASN A 165 9.44 -17.40 2.29
C ASN A 165 8.42 -16.91 1.25
N ILE A 166 8.37 -17.59 0.12
CA ILE A 166 7.43 -17.30 -0.97
C ILE A 166 6.20 -18.19 -0.80
N GLU A 167 5.06 -17.57 -0.56
CA GLU A 167 3.77 -18.26 -0.46
C GLU A 167 3.29 -18.76 -1.83
N ASP A 168 2.54 -19.85 -1.87
CA ASP A 168 1.90 -20.33 -3.11
C ASP A 168 0.66 -19.49 -3.43
N ALA A 169 0.88 -18.37 -4.11
CA ALA A 169 -0.16 -17.41 -4.44
C ALA A 169 -1.28 -17.99 -5.33
N LYS A 170 -0.96 -18.95 -6.20
CA LYS A 170 -1.98 -19.63 -7.03
C LYS A 170 -2.86 -20.57 -6.23
N ALA A 171 -2.28 -21.21 -5.21
CA ALA A 171 -3.08 -22.01 -4.28
C ALA A 171 -4.02 -21.12 -3.45
N PHE A 172 -3.56 -19.95 -3.00
CA PHE A 172 -4.42 -18.95 -2.34
C PHE A 172 -5.58 -18.52 -3.24
N ASP A 173 -5.33 -18.17 -4.51
CA ASP A 173 -6.38 -17.85 -5.50
C ASP A 173 -7.41 -18.97 -5.60
N THR A 174 -6.93 -20.20 -5.83
CA THR A 174 -7.79 -21.38 -5.96
C THR A 174 -8.66 -21.64 -4.73
N ILE A 175 -8.10 -21.42 -3.54
CA ILE A 175 -8.82 -21.65 -2.28
C ILE A 175 -9.82 -20.53 -2.03
N VAL A 176 -9.37 -19.26 -2.09
CA VAL A 176 -10.17 -18.08 -1.71
C VAL A 176 -11.37 -17.91 -2.62
N HIS A 177 -11.17 -18.03 -3.92
CA HIS A 177 -12.25 -17.82 -4.90
C HIS A 177 -13.21 -19.02 -5.07
N LYS A 178 -13.10 -20.07 -4.25
CA LYS A 178 -14.22 -21.02 -4.02
C LYS A 178 -15.44 -20.32 -3.44
N ASN A 179 -15.21 -19.26 -2.63
CA ASN A 179 -16.26 -18.34 -2.21
C ASN A 179 -16.20 -17.06 -3.10
N PRO A 180 -17.12 -16.85 -4.03
CA PRO A 180 -17.10 -15.72 -4.96
C PRO A 180 -17.29 -14.35 -4.28
N ASN A 181 -17.70 -14.32 -3.01
CA ASN A 181 -17.84 -13.10 -2.22
C ASN A 181 -16.58 -12.79 -1.40
N CYS A 182 -15.62 -13.70 -1.30
CA CYS A 182 -14.39 -13.50 -0.57
C CYS A 182 -13.35 -12.82 -1.47
N LEU A 183 -12.68 -11.77 -0.97
CA LEU A 183 -11.64 -11.06 -1.71
C LEU A 183 -10.25 -11.53 -1.28
N LEU A 184 -9.36 -11.72 -2.24
CA LEU A 184 -7.93 -11.96 -2.01
C LEU A 184 -7.18 -10.63 -1.99
N ILE A 185 -6.56 -10.31 -0.86
CA ILE A 185 -5.75 -9.11 -0.65
C ILE A 185 -4.28 -9.52 -0.62
N ALA A 186 -3.50 -9.08 -1.59
CA ALA A 186 -2.08 -9.33 -1.69
C ALA A 186 -1.27 -8.19 -1.06
N CYS A 187 -0.51 -8.51 -0.03
CA CYS A 187 0.54 -7.65 0.52
C CYS A 187 1.88 -8.09 -0.06
N VAL A 188 2.53 -7.24 -0.83
CA VAL A 188 3.77 -7.58 -1.54
C VAL A 188 4.88 -6.58 -1.27
N ASP A 189 6.12 -7.06 -1.29
CA ASP A 189 7.29 -6.20 -1.43
C ASP A 189 7.38 -5.79 -2.91
N PRO A 190 7.29 -4.50 -3.24
CA PRO A 190 7.21 -4.09 -4.64
C PRO A 190 8.50 -4.29 -5.44
N ILE A 191 9.68 -4.32 -4.80
CA ILE A 191 10.95 -4.68 -5.46
C ILE A 191 10.94 -6.14 -5.88
N SER A 192 10.33 -7.01 -5.09
CA SER A 192 10.25 -8.44 -5.38
C SER A 192 9.47 -8.75 -6.66
N LEU A 193 8.58 -7.86 -7.08
CA LEU A 193 7.78 -7.98 -8.31
C LEU A 193 8.63 -7.94 -9.60
N ALA A 194 9.90 -7.52 -9.52
CA ALA A 194 10.84 -7.66 -10.62
C ALA A 194 11.16 -9.13 -10.97
N ILE A 195 10.91 -10.05 -10.05
CA ILE A 195 11.25 -11.48 -10.17
C ILE A 195 10.01 -12.36 -10.00
N PHE A 196 9.12 -12.00 -9.08
CA PHE A 196 7.94 -12.79 -8.73
C PHE A 196 6.71 -12.31 -9.49
N MET A 197 5.74 -13.23 -9.57
CA MET A 197 4.46 -13.02 -10.24
C MET A 197 3.70 -11.84 -9.62
N PRO A 198 3.26 -10.86 -10.44
CA PRO A 198 2.48 -9.74 -9.94
C PRO A 198 1.10 -10.16 -9.43
N PRO A 199 0.51 -9.41 -8.48
CA PRO A 199 -0.79 -9.72 -7.87
C PRO A 199 -1.92 -10.04 -8.86
N ALA A 200 -1.95 -9.38 -10.01
CA ALA A 200 -2.97 -9.63 -11.02
C ALA A 200 -2.92 -11.02 -11.62
N GLU A 201 -1.74 -11.62 -11.76
CA GLU A 201 -1.57 -12.93 -12.40
C GLU A 201 -2.02 -14.11 -11.54
N TYR A 202 -2.22 -13.88 -10.22
CA TYR A 202 -2.89 -14.82 -9.32
C TYR A 202 -4.20 -14.27 -8.77
N ASN A 203 -4.89 -13.46 -9.58
CA ASN A 203 -6.23 -12.92 -9.33
C ASN A 203 -6.44 -12.17 -8.01
N ALA A 204 -5.39 -11.66 -7.34
CA ALA A 204 -5.58 -10.85 -6.15
C ALA A 204 -6.48 -9.64 -6.45
N ASP A 205 -7.59 -9.48 -5.75
CA ASP A 205 -8.55 -8.39 -5.98
C ASP A 205 -7.98 -7.03 -5.62
N ILE A 206 -7.15 -7.01 -4.57
CA ILE A 206 -6.50 -5.82 -4.06
C ILE A 206 -5.01 -6.12 -3.87
N ALA A 207 -4.15 -5.23 -4.34
CA ALA A 207 -2.71 -5.26 -4.13
C ALA A 207 -2.30 -4.08 -3.25
N VAL A 208 -1.57 -4.38 -2.17
CA VAL A 208 -1.07 -3.39 -1.21
C VAL A 208 0.37 -3.72 -0.82
N GLY A 209 1.04 -2.78 -0.21
CA GLY A 209 2.37 -3.01 0.33
C GLY A 209 3.04 -1.75 0.83
N GLU A 210 4.26 -1.90 1.32
CA GLU A 210 5.12 -0.80 1.77
C GLU A 210 5.96 -0.29 0.60
N GLY A 211 5.89 1.01 0.34
CA GLY A 211 6.60 1.66 -0.75
C GLY A 211 7.90 2.36 -0.35
N GLN A 212 8.30 2.31 0.92
CA GLN A 212 9.53 2.96 1.43
C GLN A 212 10.76 2.61 0.60
N VAL A 213 10.81 1.39 0.09
CA VAL A 213 11.92 0.86 -0.73
C VAL A 213 12.14 1.64 -2.04
N PHE A 214 11.17 2.39 -2.51
CA PHE A 214 11.27 3.24 -3.68
C PHE A 214 11.87 4.61 -3.35
N GLY A 215 13.12 4.62 -2.88
CA GLY A 215 13.91 5.83 -2.72
C GLY A 215 13.70 6.62 -1.42
N ASN A 216 13.01 6.07 -0.43
CA ASN A 216 12.87 6.70 0.88
C ASN A 216 13.84 6.08 1.88
N ASN A 217 14.57 6.92 2.61
CA ASN A 217 15.50 6.48 3.65
C ASN A 217 14.76 5.86 4.84
N MET A 218 15.43 5.02 5.62
CA MET A 218 14.86 4.38 6.81
C MET A 218 14.60 5.36 7.97
N TYR A 219 15.33 6.45 8.11
CA TYR A 219 15.19 7.58 9.05
C TYR A 219 14.54 7.25 10.40
N PHE A 220 15.07 6.27 11.14
CA PHE A 220 14.49 5.87 12.44
C PHE A 220 13.04 5.35 12.37
N GLY A 221 12.64 4.78 11.24
CA GLY A 221 11.31 4.23 11.02
C GLY A 221 10.35 5.12 10.24
N GLY A 222 10.85 6.07 9.47
CA GLY A 222 10.04 6.91 8.59
C GLY A 222 10.81 8.06 7.94
N PRO A 223 10.17 8.77 6.98
CA PRO A 223 8.79 8.58 6.54
C PRO A 223 8.59 7.28 5.78
N LEU A 224 7.39 6.72 5.91
CA LEU A 224 6.91 5.57 5.16
C LEU A 224 5.85 6.03 4.16
N PHE A 225 5.52 5.19 3.21
CA PHE A 225 4.29 5.29 2.43
C PHE A 225 3.86 3.91 1.93
N GLY A 226 2.55 3.70 1.88
CA GLY A 226 1.99 2.50 1.32
C GLY A 226 1.47 2.71 -0.10
N PHE A 227 1.29 1.64 -0.84
CA PHE A 227 0.56 1.65 -2.10
C PHE A 227 -0.71 0.81 -2.02
N PHE A 228 -1.63 1.13 -2.92
CA PHE A 228 -2.93 0.46 -2.99
C PHE A 228 -3.40 0.45 -4.44
N ALA A 229 -3.62 -0.75 -4.98
CA ALA A 229 -4.14 -0.94 -6.32
C ALA A 229 -5.25 -2.00 -6.35
N THR A 230 -6.18 -1.88 -7.29
CA THR A 230 -7.34 -2.77 -7.39
C THR A 230 -7.94 -2.77 -8.79
N ARG A 231 -9.05 -3.49 -8.95
CA ARG A 231 -9.84 -3.58 -10.20
C ARG A 231 -10.74 -2.34 -10.40
N PRO A 232 -11.11 -1.98 -11.64
CA PRO A 232 -11.91 -0.79 -11.94
C PRO A 232 -13.27 -0.72 -11.25
N GLU A 233 -13.94 -1.83 -11.11
CA GLU A 233 -15.27 -1.90 -10.48
C GLU A 233 -15.25 -1.52 -8.99
N MET A 234 -14.09 -1.55 -8.36
CA MET A 234 -13.91 -1.17 -6.95
C MET A 234 -13.41 0.27 -6.76
N ALA A 235 -13.18 1.03 -7.83
CA ALA A 235 -12.62 2.38 -7.76
C ALA A 235 -13.37 3.32 -6.80
N ARG A 236 -14.68 3.23 -6.74
CA ARG A 236 -15.52 4.06 -5.86
C ARG A 236 -15.43 3.68 -4.38
N LEU A 237 -14.88 2.52 -4.07
CA LEU A 237 -14.69 2.02 -2.71
C LEU A 237 -13.27 2.23 -2.20
N MET A 238 -12.33 2.60 -3.08
CA MET A 238 -10.92 2.78 -2.73
C MET A 238 -10.73 3.83 -1.64
N PRO A 239 -9.80 3.60 -0.70
CA PRO A 239 -9.32 4.64 0.21
C PRO A 239 -8.46 5.67 -0.54
N GLY A 240 -8.28 6.85 0.07
CA GLY A 240 -7.38 7.86 -0.44
C GLY A 240 -7.86 8.58 -1.71
N ARG A 241 -7.01 9.44 -2.24
CA ARG A 241 -7.29 10.24 -3.43
C ARG A 241 -6.91 9.49 -4.69
N ILE A 242 -7.55 9.88 -5.79
CA ILE A 242 -7.25 9.39 -7.13
C ILE A 242 -7.15 10.60 -8.05
N VAL A 243 -6.04 10.70 -8.76
CA VAL A 243 -5.84 11.69 -9.81
C VAL A 243 -6.23 11.09 -11.15
N GLY A 244 -6.99 11.83 -11.94
CA GLY A 244 -7.39 11.47 -13.30
C GLY A 244 -6.78 12.39 -14.34
N GLY A 245 -6.51 11.85 -15.52
CA GLY A 245 -6.14 12.63 -16.71
C GLY A 245 -7.38 13.23 -17.37
N THR A 246 -7.25 14.45 -17.88
CA THR A 246 -8.29 15.19 -18.59
C THR A 246 -7.65 16.06 -19.68
N ILE A 247 -8.45 16.86 -20.35
CA ILE A 247 -8.01 17.92 -21.26
C ILE A 247 -8.53 19.27 -20.75
N ASP A 248 -7.74 20.32 -20.90
CA ASP A 248 -8.16 21.68 -20.56
C ASP A 248 -9.03 22.30 -21.66
N LYS A 249 -9.46 23.55 -21.45
CA LYS A 249 -10.29 24.29 -22.40
C LYS A 249 -9.60 24.56 -23.77
N ASP A 250 -8.28 24.51 -23.80
CA ASP A 250 -7.45 24.76 -24.97
C ASP A 250 -7.01 23.44 -25.66
N GLY A 251 -7.48 22.27 -25.14
CA GLY A 251 -7.19 20.95 -25.69
C GLY A 251 -5.90 20.32 -25.20
N ASN A 252 -5.22 20.93 -24.24
CA ASN A 252 -3.98 20.38 -23.67
C ASN A 252 -4.26 19.32 -22.60
N LYS A 253 -3.35 18.35 -22.47
CA LYS A 253 -3.40 17.34 -21.38
C LYS A 253 -3.32 18.03 -20.02
N ALA A 254 -4.22 17.67 -19.13
CA ALA A 254 -4.31 18.20 -17.79
C ALA A 254 -4.69 17.11 -16.78
N TYR A 255 -4.55 17.41 -15.49
CA TYR A 255 -4.80 16.47 -14.40
C TYR A 255 -5.70 17.09 -13.34
N VAL A 256 -6.56 16.27 -12.73
CA VAL A 256 -7.50 16.70 -11.70
C VAL A 256 -7.67 15.64 -10.62
N LEU A 257 -8.04 16.05 -9.41
CA LEU A 257 -8.55 15.11 -8.40
C LEU A 257 -9.91 14.59 -8.86
N THR A 258 -10.07 13.27 -8.81
CA THR A 258 -11.31 12.59 -9.23
C THR A 258 -12.03 11.98 -8.03
N LEU A 259 -13.32 11.65 -8.21
CA LEU A 259 -14.13 10.95 -7.19
C LEU A 259 -14.11 11.62 -5.80
N GLN A 260 -13.92 12.92 -5.72
CA GLN A 260 -13.81 13.69 -4.47
C GLN A 260 -15.02 13.54 -3.54
N ALA A 261 -16.18 13.16 -4.08
CA ALA A 261 -17.37 12.87 -3.28
C ALA A 261 -17.18 11.77 -2.21
N ARG A 262 -16.08 11.00 -2.26
CA ARG A 262 -15.70 9.99 -1.25
C ARG A 262 -14.96 10.59 -0.04
N GLU A 263 -14.43 11.83 -0.16
CA GLU A 263 -13.54 12.44 0.81
C GLU A 263 -14.28 13.02 2.02
N GLN A 264 -13.56 13.16 3.15
CA GLN A 264 -14.12 13.62 4.42
C GLN A 264 -14.71 15.03 4.37
N HIS A 265 -14.10 15.95 3.61
CA HIS A 265 -14.59 17.33 3.52
C HIS A 265 -15.96 17.42 2.83
N ILE A 266 -16.37 16.40 2.08
CA ILE A 266 -17.70 16.28 1.45
C ILE A 266 -18.60 15.35 2.25
N ARG A 267 -18.16 14.12 2.50
CA ARG A 267 -18.98 13.05 3.12
C ARG A 267 -18.94 13.03 4.65
N ARG A 268 -18.03 13.74 5.29
CA ARG A 268 -17.84 13.78 6.75
C ARG A 268 -17.72 12.36 7.33
N ALA A 269 -18.56 12.00 8.29
CA ALA A 269 -18.56 10.66 8.91
C ALA A 269 -18.88 9.50 7.95
N LYS A 270 -19.41 9.79 6.76
CA LYS A 270 -19.72 8.81 5.71
C LYS A 270 -18.61 8.71 4.65
N ALA A 271 -17.44 9.30 4.88
CA ALA A 271 -16.31 9.20 3.98
C ALA A 271 -15.86 7.76 3.81
N THR A 272 -15.29 7.44 2.65
CA THR A 272 -14.85 6.08 2.32
C THR A 272 -13.68 5.65 3.20
N SER A 273 -12.79 6.57 3.59
CA SER A 273 -11.67 6.30 4.49
C SER A 273 -11.22 7.56 5.23
N ASN A 274 -10.29 7.38 6.18
CA ASN A 274 -9.64 8.45 6.91
C ASN A 274 -8.32 8.92 6.26
N ILE A 275 -7.96 8.37 5.11
CA ILE A 275 -6.77 8.80 4.37
C ILE A 275 -7.01 10.22 3.86
N CYS A 276 -6.17 11.17 4.28
CA CYS A 276 -6.32 12.59 3.98
C CYS A 276 -5.35 13.04 2.88
N SER A 277 -4.13 13.47 3.26
CA SER A 277 -3.21 14.11 2.30
C SER A 277 -2.38 13.13 1.49
N ASN A 278 -2.42 11.84 1.81
CA ASN A 278 -1.51 10.82 1.27
C ASN A 278 -0.03 11.20 1.54
N GLU A 279 0.90 10.34 1.26
CA GLU A 279 2.33 10.60 1.45
C GLU A 279 2.95 11.12 0.12
N SER A 280 2.44 12.26 -0.39
CA SER A 280 2.75 12.74 -1.74
C SER A 280 4.24 12.96 -2.00
N LEU A 281 4.99 13.49 -1.02
CA LEU A 281 6.44 13.70 -1.19
C LEU A 281 7.19 12.37 -1.26
N CYS A 282 6.75 11.36 -0.51
CA CYS A 282 7.32 10.01 -0.56
C CYS A 282 6.97 9.33 -1.88
N THR A 283 5.76 9.56 -2.41
CA THR A 283 5.39 9.05 -3.75
C THR A 283 6.16 9.75 -4.87
N LEU A 284 6.56 11.02 -4.72
CA LEU A 284 7.47 11.68 -5.64
C LEU A 284 8.85 10.99 -5.65
N SER A 285 9.37 10.63 -4.47
CA SER A 285 10.60 9.80 -4.39
C SER A 285 10.45 8.52 -5.19
N ALA A 286 9.30 7.84 -5.07
CA ALA A 286 9.02 6.60 -5.79
C ALA A 286 8.96 6.81 -7.31
N VAL A 287 8.33 7.88 -7.78
CA VAL A 287 8.31 8.21 -9.22
C VAL A 287 9.73 8.40 -9.75
N VAL A 288 10.55 9.20 -9.06
CA VAL A 288 11.94 9.42 -9.48
C VAL A 288 12.73 8.11 -9.45
N TYR A 289 12.56 7.29 -8.41
CA TYR A 289 13.23 6.00 -8.28
C TYR A 289 12.88 5.05 -9.42
N LEU A 290 11.60 4.95 -9.76
CA LEU A 290 11.10 4.05 -10.81
C LEU A 290 11.40 4.53 -12.23
N CYS A 291 11.76 5.80 -12.42
CA CYS A 291 12.21 6.36 -13.69
C CYS A 291 13.70 6.13 -13.98
N LEU A 292 14.51 5.71 -12.99
CA LEU A 292 15.96 5.51 -13.10
C LEU A 292 16.34 4.06 -13.22
#